data_2ff53ee7a6ad07a4c2d4485c2ad77126
#
_entry.id   2ff53ee7a6ad07a4c2d4485c2ad77126
#
_cell.length_a   1.000
_cell.length_b   1.000
_cell.length_c   1.000
_cell.angle_alpha   90.00
_cell.angle_beta   90.00
_cell.angle_gamma   90.00
#
_symmetry.space_group_name_H-M   'P 1'
#
loop_
_entity.id
_entity.type
_entity.pdbx_description
1 polymer ?
#
loop_
_entity_poly.entity_id
_entity_poly.type
_entity_poly.pdbx_seq_one_letter_code
_entity_poly.pdbx_strand_id
1 'polypeptide(L)'
;MTASAPYTCGVDIGSTWTKVVLLDRAGEVVARALARTAMSFEQAAAAALDRALAEAGAAPQQVAATVATGYGRRNAPFADRHRTEIACHARGAFHHHPHACHVVDIGGQDNKIIHLLEDGSVEHFLMNRKCAAGTGAFVEEIARRLDLDLADLEHLAEGADRDITLSSFCTVFSATEVIKLIREGERPENICKGIFNAVVARVAEMGPLGDNIVLTGGVAAAFPVVATILAARTGAEVFVPPYAQFTGALGAALEARHPAAV
;
A
#
# COMPACT_ATOMS: atom_id res chain seq x y z
N MET A 1 10.69 -25.61 30.90
CA MET A 1 9.66 -25.41 29.87
C MET A 1 9.98 -24.07 29.22
N THR A 2 10.58 -24.07 28.04
CA THR A 2 10.79 -22.84 27.26
C THR A 2 9.43 -22.28 26.88
N ALA A 3 9.12 -21.06 27.35
CA ALA A 3 7.90 -20.37 26.93
C ALA A 3 7.89 -20.32 25.41
N SER A 4 6.81 -20.82 24.80
CA SER A 4 6.67 -20.77 23.31
C SER A 4 6.77 -19.31 22.87
N ALA A 5 7.48 -19.06 21.79
CA ALA A 5 7.69 -17.74 21.24
C ALA A 5 6.33 -17.01 21.04
N PRO A 6 6.16 -15.78 21.58
CA PRO A 6 4.86 -15.14 21.66
C PRO A 6 4.42 -14.44 20.38
N TYR A 7 5.33 -14.20 19.43
CA TYR A 7 5.06 -13.36 18.28
C TYR A 7 5.02 -14.12 16.95
N THR A 8 4.24 -13.63 16.01
CA THR A 8 4.32 -13.98 14.60
C THR A 8 4.67 -12.75 13.78
N CYS A 9 5.41 -12.96 12.69
CA CYS A 9 5.95 -11.90 11.87
C CYS A 9 5.47 -11.98 10.43
N GLY A 10 5.05 -10.85 9.88
CA GLY A 10 4.80 -10.68 8.45
C GLY A 10 5.75 -9.66 7.86
N VAL A 11 6.36 -10.01 6.73
CA VAL A 11 7.30 -9.13 6.01
C VAL A 11 6.80 -8.93 4.59
N ASP A 12 6.44 -7.71 4.23
CA ASP A 12 6.08 -7.33 2.87
C ASP A 12 7.24 -6.55 2.24
N ILE A 13 7.95 -7.22 1.33
CA ILE A 13 9.11 -6.66 0.63
C ILE A 13 8.66 -6.10 -0.72
N GLY A 14 8.24 -4.83 -0.72
CA GLY A 14 7.86 -4.12 -1.95
C GLY A 14 9.08 -3.57 -2.70
N SER A 15 8.86 -3.05 -3.90
CA SER A 15 9.90 -2.43 -4.74
C SER A 15 10.44 -1.13 -4.16
N THR A 16 9.64 -0.37 -3.41
CA THR A 16 10.00 0.94 -2.85
C THR A 16 10.21 0.88 -1.34
N TRP A 17 9.33 0.21 -0.62
CA TRP A 17 9.34 0.08 0.83
C TRP A 17 9.15 -1.37 1.27
N THR A 18 9.90 -1.76 2.29
CA THR A 18 9.72 -3.00 3.03
C THR A 18 9.02 -2.71 4.35
N LYS A 19 7.99 -3.48 4.68
CA LYS A 19 7.16 -3.33 5.86
C LYS A 19 7.21 -4.61 6.68
N VAL A 20 7.25 -4.47 7.99
CA VAL A 20 7.17 -5.58 8.94
C VAL A 20 6.05 -5.30 9.93
N VAL A 21 5.29 -6.35 10.25
CA VAL A 21 4.28 -6.36 11.31
C VAL A 21 4.56 -7.53 12.25
N LEU A 22 4.57 -7.26 13.54
CA LEU A 22 4.58 -8.28 14.59
C LEU A 22 3.20 -8.35 15.25
N LEU A 23 2.68 -9.57 15.36
CA LEU A 23 1.45 -9.85 16.09
C LEU A 23 1.77 -10.65 17.36
N ASP A 24 1.04 -10.39 18.42
CA ASP A 24 1.05 -11.21 19.63
C ASP A 24 0.20 -12.48 19.46
N ARG A 25 0.05 -13.26 20.54
CA ARG A 25 -0.78 -14.48 20.55
C ARG A 25 -2.26 -14.21 20.36
N ALA A 26 -2.75 -13.05 20.76
CA ALA A 26 -4.14 -12.65 20.52
C ALA A 26 -4.38 -12.28 19.05
N GLY A 27 -3.33 -11.91 18.33
CA GLY A 27 -3.38 -11.43 16.94
C GLY A 27 -3.41 -9.91 16.85
N GLU A 28 -3.09 -9.25 17.96
CA GLU A 28 -2.98 -7.81 18.01
C GLU A 28 -1.62 -7.34 17.50
N VAL A 29 -1.62 -6.21 16.80
CA VAL A 29 -0.39 -5.60 16.29
C VAL A 29 0.39 -4.97 17.44
N VAL A 30 1.56 -5.52 17.74
CA VAL A 30 2.44 -5.02 18.82
C VAL A 30 3.57 -4.14 18.31
N ALA A 31 3.97 -4.29 17.05
CA ALA A 31 4.98 -3.42 16.44
C ALA A 31 4.84 -3.41 14.90
N ARG A 32 5.31 -2.32 14.29
CA ARG A 32 5.36 -2.13 12.85
C ARG A 32 6.60 -1.34 12.47
N ALA A 33 7.23 -1.72 11.39
CA ALA A 33 8.40 -0.98 10.91
C ALA A 33 8.44 -0.86 9.39
N LEU A 34 9.03 0.24 8.94
CA LEU A 34 9.31 0.54 7.56
C LEU A 34 10.81 0.64 7.33
N ALA A 35 11.27 0.12 6.18
CA ALA A 35 12.58 0.40 5.66
C ALA A 35 12.49 0.66 4.15
N ARG A 36 13.30 1.60 3.64
CA ARG A 36 13.39 1.81 2.20
C ARG A 36 14.07 0.59 1.57
N THR A 37 13.46 0.04 0.51
CA THR A 37 13.97 -1.20 -0.12
C THR A 37 15.33 -0.96 -0.82
N ALA A 38 15.50 0.21 -1.42
CA ALA A 38 16.75 0.65 -2.07
C ALA A 38 17.42 -0.45 -2.96
N MET A 39 18.73 -0.63 -2.86
CA MET A 39 19.50 -1.56 -3.71
C MET A 39 19.53 -3.00 -3.19
N SER A 40 19.16 -3.25 -1.94
CA SER A 40 19.20 -4.58 -1.32
C SER A 40 17.90 -4.90 -0.60
N PHE A 41 17.10 -5.78 -1.19
CA PHE A 41 15.87 -6.30 -0.61
C PHE A 41 16.14 -7.01 0.72
N GLU A 42 17.21 -7.79 0.81
CA GLU A 42 17.60 -8.53 2.01
C GLU A 42 17.95 -7.59 3.17
N GLN A 43 18.79 -6.58 2.90
CA GLN A 43 19.16 -5.59 3.92
C GLN A 43 17.95 -4.77 4.39
N ALA A 44 17.05 -4.42 3.48
CA ALA A 44 15.82 -3.71 3.82
C ALA A 44 14.92 -4.57 4.70
N ALA A 45 14.79 -5.88 4.39
CA ALA A 45 14.00 -6.82 5.18
C ALA A 45 14.58 -6.99 6.59
N ALA A 46 15.91 -7.18 6.70
CA ALA A 46 16.58 -7.28 8.00
C ALA A 46 16.42 -5.99 8.83
N ALA A 47 16.67 -4.82 8.22
CA ALA A 47 16.55 -3.55 8.92
C ALA A 47 15.12 -3.25 9.39
N ALA A 48 14.10 -3.64 8.60
CA ALA A 48 12.70 -3.49 9.02
C ALA A 48 12.35 -4.44 10.16
N LEU A 49 12.84 -5.69 10.13
CA LEU A 49 12.65 -6.65 11.20
C LEU A 49 13.31 -6.19 12.51
N ASP A 50 14.57 -5.73 12.46
CA ASP A 50 15.29 -5.24 13.63
C ASP A 50 14.56 -4.06 14.28
N ARG A 51 14.04 -3.12 13.49
CA ARG A 51 13.24 -2.00 14.00
C ARG A 51 11.94 -2.47 14.66
N ALA A 52 11.21 -3.41 14.06
CA ALA A 52 9.98 -3.93 14.64
C ALA A 52 10.24 -4.69 15.93
N LEU A 53 11.32 -5.48 16.00
CA LEU A 53 11.74 -6.17 17.23
C LEU A 53 12.12 -5.18 18.32
N ALA A 54 12.87 -4.14 17.98
CA ALA A 54 13.25 -3.09 18.93
C ALA A 54 12.02 -2.34 19.47
N GLU A 55 11.04 -2.02 18.62
CA GLU A 55 9.77 -1.38 19.02
C GLU A 55 8.98 -2.28 19.98
N ALA A 56 8.94 -3.59 19.73
CA ALA A 56 8.27 -4.56 20.60
C ALA A 56 9.06 -4.91 21.87
N GLY A 57 10.32 -4.47 22.00
CA GLY A 57 11.22 -4.94 23.06
C GLY A 57 11.49 -6.44 23.00
N ALA A 58 11.47 -7.03 21.82
CA ALA A 58 11.52 -8.46 21.58
C ALA A 58 12.87 -8.91 20.98
N ALA A 59 13.29 -10.12 21.32
CA ALA A 59 14.42 -10.79 20.70
C ALA A 59 13.94 -11.64 19.48
N PRO A 60 14.79 -11.87 18.46
CA PRO A 60 14.43 -12.69 17.30
C PRO A 60 13.89 -14.08 17.64
N GLN A 61 14.40 -14.71 18.71
CA GLN A 61 13.98 -16.03 19.21
C GLN A 61 12.57 -16.07 19.78
N GLN A 62 11.96 -14.90 20.00
CA GLN A 62 10.57 -14.76 20.46
C GLN A 62 9.58 -14.71 19.29
N VAL A 63 10.05 -14.75 18.03
CA VAL A 63 9.21 -14.89 16.84
C VAL A 63 9.02 -16.39 16.53
N ALA A 64 7.79 -16.86 16.63
CA ALA A 64 7.44 -18.28 16.43
C ALA A 64 7.44 -18.68 14.96
N ALA A 65 7.00 -17.77 14.09
CA ALA A 65 6.94 -17.99 12.65
C ALA A 65 6.98 -16.64 11.89
N THR A 66 7.60 -16.67 10.71
CA THR A 66 7.68 -15.53 9.80
C THR A 66 7.19 -15.91 8.41
N VAL A 67 6.29 -15.11 7.86
CA VAL A 67 5.85 -15.21 6.46
C VAL A 67 6.28 -13.98 5.70
N ALA A 68 6.95 -14.19 4.56
CA ALA A 68 7.31 -13.11 3.65
C ALA A 68 6.38 -13.05 2.43
N THR A 69 6.06 -11.83 2.02
CA THR A 69 5.25 -11.49 0.85
C THR A 69 5.85 -10.32 0.06
N GLY A 70 5.16 -9.87 -0.96
CA GLY A 70 5.60 -8.78 -1.83
C GLY A 70 6.46 -9.26 -3.00
N TYR A 71 6.92 -8.29 -3.79
CA TYR A 71 7.78 -8.51 -4.95
C TYR A 71 9.09 -9.22 -4.56
N GLY A 72 9.74 -8.75 -3.49
CA GLY A 72 11.01 -9.26 -2.98
C GLY A 72 10.89 -10.42 -1.99
N ARG A 73 9.74 -11.07 -1.82
CA ARG A 73 9.49 -12.08 -0.76
C ARG A 73 10.54 -13.18 -0.62
N ARG A 74 11.25 -13.51 -1.72
CA ARG A 74 12.32 -14.52 -1.70
C ARG A 74 13.64 -14.01 -1.15
N ASN A 75 13.73 -12.71 -0.87
CA ASN A 75 14.92 -12.05 -0.33
C ASN A 75 14.85 -11.86 1.21
N ALA A 76 13.99 -12.60 1.90
CA ALA A 76 13.95 -12.68 3.36
C ALA A 76 14.44 -14.06 3.81
N PRO A 77 15.77 -14.25 4.05
CA PRO A 77 16.33 -15.56 4.41
C PRO A 77 15.86 -16.06 5.78
N PHE A 78 15.34 -15.15 6.62
CA PHE A 78 14.80 -15.44 7.94
C PHE A 78 13.31 -15.84 7.90
N ALA A 79 12.64 -15.80 6.73
CA ALA A 79 11.24 -16.18 6.60
C ALA A 79 11.10 -17.70 6.47
N ASP A 80 10.21 -18.28 7.27
CA ASP A 80 9.89 -19.70 7.24
C ASP A 80 9.10 -20.09 5.99
N ARG A 81 8.26 -19.17 5.51
CA ARG A 81 7.36 -19.39 4.37
C ARG A 81 7.20 -18.13 3.51
N HIS A 82 6.79 -18.36 2.27
CA HIS A 82 6.46 -17.29 1.33
C HIS A 82 5.01 -17.41 0.89
N ARG A 83 4.30 -16.28 0.81
CA ARG A 83 2.95 -16.17 0.29
C ARG A 83 2.88 -15.13 -0.84
N THR A 84 1.87 -15.27 -1.69
CA THR A 84 1.65 -14.28 -2.74
C THR A 84 1.18 -12.96 -2.15
N GLU A 85 1.54 -11.87 -2.80
CA GLU A 85 1.15 -10.52 -2.43
C GLU A 85 -0.38 -10.38 -2.38
N ILE A 86 -1.07 -10.92 -3.40
CA ILE A 86 -2.53 -10.91 -3.47
C ILE A 86 -3.16 -11.59 -2.24
N ALA A 87 -2.70 -12.78 -1.86
CA ALA A 87 -3.25 -13.50 -0.71
C ALA A 87 -3.06 -12.73 0.60
N CYS A 88 -1.88 -12.11 0.78
CA CYS A 88 -1.61 -11.34 2.00
C CYS A 88 -2.39 -10.03 2.05
N HIS A 89 -2.50 -9.29 0.93
CA HIS A 89 -3.36 -8.10 0.90
C HIS A 89 -4.83 -8.44 1.15
N ALA A 90 -5.34 -9.51 0.53
CA ALA A 90 -6.68 -10.04 0.77
C ALA A 90 -6.91 -10.34 2.26
N ARG A 91 -6.00 -11.11 2.87
CA ARG A 91 -6.09 -11.51 4.29
C ARG A 91 -6.04 -10.30 5.23
N GLY A 92 -5.14 -9.35 4.97
CA GLY A 92 -5.00 -8.15 5.79
C GLY A 92 -6.19 -7.20 5.65
N ALA A 93 -6.74 -7.03 4.45
CA ALA A 93 -7.93 -6.23 4.23
C ALA A 93 -9.17 -6.85 4.88
N PHE A 94 -9.38 -8.16 4.69
CA PHE A 94 -10.50 -8.88 5.29
C PHE A 94 -10.46 -8.89 6.82
N HIS A 95 -9.27 -8.85 7.43
CA HIS A 95 -9.13 -8.72 8.89
C HIS A 95 -9.78 -7.44 9.42
N HIS A 96 -9.64 -6.32 8.70
CA HIS A 96 -10.20 -5.04 9.09
C HIS A 96 -11.65 -4.84 8.61
N HIS A 97 -12.02 -5.49 7.51
CA HIS A 97 -13.33 -5.35 6.86
C HIS A 97 -13.83 -6.74 6.42
N PRO A 98 -14.47 -7.50 7.33
CA PRO A 98 -14.82 -8.91 7.10
C PRO A 98 -16.12 -9.06 6.30
N HIS A 99 -16.15 -8.46 5.11
CA HIS A 99 -17.26 -8.48 4.15
C HIS A 99 -16.73 -8.56 2.73
N ALA A 100 -17.58 -8.94 1.79
CA ALA A 100 -17.27 -8.84 0.36
C ALA A 100 -16.92 -7.40 -0.01
N CYS A 101 -15.80 -7.22 -0.69
CA CYS A 101 -15.33 -5.90 -1.08
C CYS A 101 -14.30 -5.95 -2.22
N HIS A 102 -14.01 -4.79 -2.77
CA HIS A 102 -12.91 -4.58 -3.68
C HIS A 102 -11.74 -3.95 -2.92
N VAL A 103 -10.66 -4.69 -2.72
CA VAL A 103 -9.43 -4.12 -2.16
C VAL A 103 -8.69 -3.40 -3.26
N VAL A 104 -8.56 -2.09 -3.14
CA VAL A 104 -7.76 -1.25 -4.04
C VAL A 104 -6.46 -0.92 -3.33
N ASP A 105 -5.35 -1.49 -3.81
CA ASP A 105 -4.02 -1.23 -3.28
C ASP A 105 -3.25 -0.33 -4.25
N ILE A 106 -2.92 0.89 -3.78
CA ILE A 106 -2.13 1.85 -4.55
C ILE A 106 -0.72 1.87 -3.97
N GLY A 107 0.15 1.12 -4.64
CA GLY A 107 1.54 0.93 -4.23
C GLY A 107 2.50 2.00 -4.73
N GLY A 108 3.80 1.77 -4.48
CA GLY A 108 4.88 2.64 -4.96
C GLY A 108 5.11 2.55 -6.46
N GLN A 109 4.95 1.38 -7.07
CA GLN A 109 5.19 1.16 -8.51
C GLN A 109 4.12 0.31 -9.20
N ASP A 110 3.15 -0.20 -8.48
CA ASP A 110 2.06 -1.02 -9.01
C ASP A 110 0.74 -0.74 -8.28
N ASN A 111 -0.36 -1.05 -8.94
CA ASN A 111 -1.70 -0.99 -8.39
C ASN A 111 -2.37 -2.35 -8.50
N LYS A 112 -3.23 -2.67 -7.54
CA LYS A 112 -3.99 -3.92 -7.50
C LYS A 112 -5.45 -3.63 -7.19
N ILE A 113 -6.34 -4.38 -7.81
CA ILE A 113 -7.73 -4.52 -7.41
C ILE A 113 -7.94 -6.00 -7.12
N ILE A 114 -8.35 -6.33 -5.90
CA ILE A 114 -8.60 -7.71 -5.46
C ILE A 114 -10.07 -7.80 -5.07
N HIS A 115 -10.81 -8.71 -5.70
CA HIS A 115 -12.22 -8.94 -5.41
C HIS A 115 -12.33 -10.03 -4.34
N LEU A 116 -12.88 -9.67 -3.19
CA LEU A 116 -13.10 -10.57 -2.07
C LEU A 116 -14.58 -10.95 -1.98
N LEU A 117 -14.80 -12.24 -1.74
CA LEU A 117 -16.11 -12.79 -1.38
C LEU A 117 -16.38 -12.62 0.13
N GLU A 118 -17.61 -12.92 0.57
CA GLU A 118 -18.03 -12.79 1.98
C GLU A 118 -17.22 -13.66 2.97
N ASP A 119 -16.59 -14.72 2.50
CA ASP A 119 -15.71 -15.57 3.30
C ASP A 119 -14.23 -15.14 3.30
N GLY A 120 -13.92 -14.01 2.62
CA GLY A 120 -12.58 -13.48 2.47
C GLY A 120 -11.73 -14.19 1.41
N SER A 121 -12.30 -15.13 0.67
CA SER A 121 -11.62 -15.74 -0.47
C SER A 121 -11.50 -14.77 -1.64
N VAL A 122 -10.42 -14.91 -2.41
CA VAL A 122 -10.18 -14.10 -3.61
C VAL A 122 -10.92 -14.70 -4.80
N GLU A 123 -11.91 -13.99 -5.32
CA GLU A 123 -12.60 -14.40 -6.54
C GLU A 123 -11.70 -14.20 -7.76
N HIS A 124 -11.20 -12.98 -7.96
CA HIS A 124 -10.24 -12.62 -8.99
C HIS A 124 -9.46 -11.36 -8.61
N PHE A 125 -8.45 -11.03 -9.37
CA PHE A 125 -7.68 -9.80 -9.17
C PHE A 125 -7.17 -9.21 -10.48
N LEU A 126 -6.96 -7.91 -10.47
CA LEU A 126 -6.33 -7.14 -11.54
C LEU A 126 -5.05 -6.50 -10.98
N MET A 127 -4.02 -6.39 -11.80
CA MET A 127 -2.76 -5.79 -11.38
C MET A 127 -2.09 -5.04 -12.54
N ASN A 128 -1.69 -3.81 -12.29
CA ASN A 128 -0.84 -3.03 -13.18
C ASN A 128 0.58 -2.99 -12.62
N ARG A 129 1.52 -3.63 -13.34
CA ARG A 129 2.96 -3.64 -13.00
C ARG A 129 3.85 -2.99 -14.06
N LYS A 130 3.27 -2.63 -15.21
CA LYS A 130 4.04 -2.18 -16.38
C LYS A 130 4.18 -0.67 -16.48
N CYS A 131 3.37 0.07 -15.75
CA CYS A 131 3.33 1.51 -15.85
C CYS A 131 3.22 2.14 -14.46
N ALA A 132 4.12 3.06 -14.15
CA ALA A 132 4.11 3.80 -12.89
C ALA A 132 3.01 4.86 -12.80
N ALA A 133 2.35 5.18 -13.92
CA ALA A 133 1.23 6.12 -13.90
C ALA A 133 0.14 5.67 -12.92
N GLY A 134 -0.30 6.58 -12.06
CA GLY A 134 -1.29 6.28 -11.04
C GLY A 134 -0.75 5.56 -9.80
N THR A 135 0.57 5.56 -9.58
CA THR A 135 1.23 4.96 -8.41
C THR A 135 1.97 6.02 -7.60
N GLY A 136 2.56 5.62 -6.45
CA GLY A 136 3.40 6.52 -5.65
C GLY A 136 4.56 7.13 -6.43
N ALA A 137 5.20 6.36 -7.31
CA ALA A 137 6.30 6.86 -8.15
C ALA A 137 5.85 7.97 -9.11
N PHE A 138 4.61 7.94 -9.58
CA PHE A 138 4.04 9.04 -10.36
C PHE A 138 3.90 10.30 -9.50
N VAL A 139 3.35 10.18 -8.29
CA VAL A 139 3.18 11.31 -7.37
C VAL A 139 4.53 11.90 -6.98
N GLU A 140 5.51 11.06 -6.61
CA GLU A 140 6.88 11.48 -6.26
C GLU A 140 7.58 12.22 -7.42
N GLU A 141 7.45 11.72 -8.65
CA GLU A 141 8.06 12.35 -9.83
C GLU A 141 7.47 13.73 -10.13
N ILE A 142 6.14 13.86 -10.04
CA ILE A 142 5.50 15.17 -10.29
C ILE A 142 5.84 16.16 -9.16
N ALA A 143 5.81 15.74 -7.90
CA ALA A 143 6.21 16.58 -6.76
C ALA A 143 7.65 17.11 -6.93
N ARG A 144 8.58 16.22 -7.29
CA ARG A 144 9.97 16.57 -7.55
C ARG A 144 10.11 17.63 -8.68
N ARG A 145 9.30 17.54 -9.73
CA ARG A 145 9.32 18.51 -10.83
C ARG A 145 8.73 19.88 -10.47
N LEU A 146 7.80 19.87 -9.51
CA LEU A 146 7.19 21.07 -8.97
C LEU A 146 8.03 21.71 -7.85
N ASP A 147 9.13 21.05 -7.45
CA ASP A 147 9.94 21.43 -6.28
C ASP A 147 9.10 21.52 -5.00
N LEU A 148 8.17 20.56 -4.85
CA LEU A 148 7.28 20.43 -3.69
C LEU A 148 7.67 19.23 -2.84
N ASP A 149 7.58 19.40 -1.53
CA ASP A 149 7.67 18.27 -0.60
C ASP A 149 6.39 17.42 -0.69
N LEU A 150 6.54 16.10 -0.59
CA LEU A 150 5.39 15.18 -0.62
C LEU A 150 4.38 15.48 0.49
N ALA A 151 4.86 15.96 1.64
CA ALA A 151 4.01 16.33 2.77
C ALA A 151 3.08 17.52 2.47
N ASP A 152 3.45 18.40 1.55
CA ASP A 152 2.66 19.59 1.21
C ASP A 152 1.55 19.30 0.19
N LEU A 153 1.67 18.19 -0.56
CA LEU A 153 0.73 17.87 -1.65
C LEU A 153 -0.71 17.69 -1.17
N GLU A 154 -0.91 17.03 -0.03
CA GLU A 154 -2.24 16.83 0.56
C GLU A 154 -2.89 18.18 0.87
N HIS A 155 -2.19 19.02 1.62
CA HIS A 155 -2.70 20.33 2.03
C HIS A 155 -3.00 21.24 0.83
N LEU A 156 -2.12 21.24 -0.19
CA LEU A 156 -2.37 21.98 -1.42
C LEU A 156 -3.62 21.45 -2.14
N ALA A 157 -3.75 20.13 -2.26
CA ALA A 157 -4.91 19.54 -2.95
C ALA A 157 -6.25 19.84 -2.27
N GLU A 158 -6.28 19.95 -0.94
CA GLU A 158 -7.46 20.35 -0.16
C GLU A 158 -7.89 21.78 -0.46
N GLY A 159 -6.93 22.69 -0.78
CA GLY A 159 -7.19 24.08 -1.14
C GLY A 159 -7.67 24.31 -2.58
N ALA A 160 -7.88 23.25 -3.37
CA ALA A 160 -8.30 23.36 -4.76
C ALA A 160 -9.74 23.88 -4.89
N ASP A 161 -9.92 24.85 -5.78
CA ASP A 161 -11.23 25.45 -6.12
C ASP A 161 -11.77 24.97 -7.48
N ARG A 162 -10.96 24.21 -8.24
CA ARG A 162 -11.32 23.62 -9.53
C ARG A 162 -10.94 22.15 -9.56
N ASP A 163 -11.75 21.37 -10.25
CA ASP A 163 -11.51 19.94 -10.45
C ASP A 163 -10.89 19.73 -11.83
N ILE A 164 -9.58 19.62 -11.87
CA ILE A 164 -8.82 19.31 -13.08
C ILE A 164 -8.30 17.87 -13.02
N THR A 165 -8.08 17.26 -14.17
CA THR A 165 -7.46 15.93 -14.29
C THR A 165 -6.34 16.02 -15.32
N LEU A 166 -5.16 15.52 -14.98
CA LEU A 166 -4.08 15.37 -15.94
C LEU A 166 -4.48 14.32 -16.99
N SER A 167 -4.48 14.71 -18.25
CA SER A 167 -4.96 13.89 -19.36
C SER A 167 -3.92 12.86 -19.83
N SER A 168 -2.65 13.12 -19.56
CA SER A 168 -1.56 12.27 -20.01
C SER A 168 -1.45 11.01 -19.17
N PHE A 169 -1.41 9.87 -19.86
CA PHE A 169 -1.26 8.56 -19.23
C PHE A 169 0.19 8.19 -18.90
N CYS A 170 1.15 8.94 -19.35
CA CYS A 170 2.57 8.68 -19.12
C CYS A 170 3.13 9.71 -18.16
N THR A 171 3.84 9.26 -17.12
CA THR A 171 4.50 10.12 -16.13
C THR A 171 5.37 11.21 -16.78
N VAL A 172 6.04 10.88 -17.90
CA VAL A 172 6.87 11.84 -18.64
C VAL A 172 6.03 12.95 -19.30
N PHE A 173 4.91 12.57 -19.93
CA PHE A 173 4.02 13.54 -20.58
C PHE A 173 3.19 14.34 -19.58
N SER A 174 2.78 13.72 -18.47
CA SER A 174 2.09 14.41 -17.37
C SER A 174 2.93 15.56 -16.83
N ALA A 175 4.24 15.39 -16.75
CA ALA A 175 5.14 16.46 -16.34
C ALA A 175 5.14 17.66 -17.33
N THR A 176 5.05 17.38 -18.63
CA THR A 176 4.94 18.44 -19.65
C THR A 176 3.58 19.15 -19.55
N GLU A 177 2.52 18.40 -19.27
CA GLU A 177 1.18 18.96 -19.05
C GLU A 177 1.14 19.86 -17.81
N VAL A 178 1.76 19.45 -16.71
CA VAL A 178 1.90 20.25 -15.49
C VAL A 178 2.65 21.57 -15.78
N ILE A 179 3.77 21.53 -16.50
CA ILE A 179 4.50 22.73 -16.91
C ILE A 179 3.61 23.67 -17.76
N LYS A 180 2.79 23.10 -18.64
CA LYS A 180 1.83 23.87 -19.43
C LYS A 180 0.81 24.57 -18.54
N LEU A 181 0.22 23.86 -17.58
CA LEU A 181 -0.76 24.41 -16.62
C LEU A 181 -0.14 25.57 -15.81
N ILE A 182 1.10 25.42 -15.32
CA ILE A 182 1.81 26.47 -14.62
C ILE A 182 1.98 27.73 -15.51
N ARG A 183 2.36 27.54 -16.77
CA ARG A 183 2.51 28.66 -17.73
C ARG A 183 1.19 29.34 -18.06
N GLU A 184 0.08 28.62 -17.99
CA GLU A 184 -1.28 29.15 -18.18
C GLU A 184 -1.83 29.82 -16.91
N GLY A 185 -1.06 29.84 -15.83
CA GLY A 185 -1.43 30.48 -14.57
C GLY A 185 -2.39 29.66 -13.70
N GLU A 186 -2.45 28.33 -13.93
CA GLU A 186 -3.26 27.47 -13.05
C GLU A 186 -2.67 27.44 -11.64
N ARG A 187 -3.55 27.42 -10.63
CA ARG A 187 -3.16 27.42 -9.22
C ARG A 187 -2.47 26.12 -8.82
N PRO A 188 -1.40 26.15 -8.00
CA PRO A 188 -0.73 24.96 -7.50
C PRO A 188 -1.70 23.96 -6.83
N GLU A 189 -2.70 24.46 -6.09
CA GLU A 189 -3.72 23.63 -5.42
C GLU A 189 -4.50 22.79 -6.41
N ASN A 190 -4.93 23.37 -7.52
CA ASN A 190 -5.67 22.67 -8.58
C ASN A 190 -4.79 21.62 -9.28
N ILE A 191 -3.52 21.95 -9.50
CA ILE A 191 -2.54 21.02 -10.08
C ILE A 191 -2.32 19.83 -9.14
N CYS A 192 -2.14 20.07 -7.84
CA CYS A 192 -1.96 18.99 -6.85
C CYS A 192 -3.18 18.08 -6.78
N LYS A 193 -4.39 18.62 -6.75
CA LYS A 193 -5.63 17.82 -6.84
C LYS A 193 -5.69 17.05 -8.16
N GLY A 194 -5.28 17.66 -9.26
CA GLY A 194 -5.20 17.03 -10.58
C GLY A 194 -4.28 15.81 -10.63
N ILE A 195 -3.19 15.80 -9.84
CA ILE A 195 -2.32 14.64 -9.68
C ILE A 195 -3.09 13.46 -9.06
N PHE A 196 -3.81 13.70 -7.96
CA PHE A 196 -4.59 12.65 -7.30
C PHE A 196 -5.79 12.19 -8.13
N ASN A 197 -6.44 13.10 -8.86
CA ASN A 197 -7.47 12.75 -9.84
C ASN A 197 -6.92 11.80 -10.91
N ALA A 198 -5.70 12.03 -11.40
CA ALA A 198 -5.05 11.15 -12.37
C ALA A 198 -4.71 9.77 -11.75
N VAL A 199 -4.29 9.71 -10.49
CA VAL A 199 -4.07 8.45 -9.76
C VAL A 199 -5.35 7.63 -9.71
N VAL A 200 -6.44 8.22 -9.24
CA VAL A 200 -7.74 7.55 -9.13
C VAL A 200 -8.31 7.16 -10.50
N ALA A 201 -8.14 8.01 -11.52
CA ALA A 201 -8.54 7.69 -12.88
C ALA A 201 -7.88 6.42 -13.39
N ARG A 202 -6.58 6.25 -13.12
CA ARG A 202 -5.82 5.04 -13.51
C ARG A 202 -6.29 3.78 -12.80
N VAL A 203 -6.63 3.87 -11.53
CA VAL A 203 -7.23 2.75 -10.80
C VAL A 203 -8.58 2.36 -11.41
N ALA A 204 -9.45 3.34 -11.67
CA ALA A 204 -10.77 3.10 -12.24
C ALA A 204 -10.72 2.49 -13.66
N GLU A 205 -9.67 2.76 -14.44
CA GLU A 205 -9.45 2.16 -15.77
C GLU A 205 -9.00 0.70 -15.73
N MET A 206 -8.52 0.21 -14.57
CA MET A 206 -8.09 -1.19 -14.45
C MET A 206 -9.26 -2.16 -14.53
N GLY A 207 -10.45 -1.75 -14.07
CA GLY A 207 -11.66 -2.56 -14.11
C GLY A 207 -12.79 -1.97 -13.27
N PRO A 208 -13.98 -2.58 -13.32
CA PRO A 208 -15.12 -2.12 -12.54
C PRO A 208 -14.83 -2.25 -11.05
N LEU A 209 -15.25 -1.25 -10.28
CA LEU A 209 -15.23 -1.22 -8.84
C LEU A 209 -16.67 -1.35 -8.32
N GLY A 210 -16.87 -2.15 -7.28
CA GLY A 210 -18.18 -2.29 -6.62
C GLY A 210 -18.45 -1.15 -5.63
N ASP A 211 -19.56 -1.28 -4.92
CA ASP A 211 -20.05 -0.25 -4.00
C ASP A 211 -19.30 -0.21 -2.65
N ASN A 212 -18.46 -1.22 -2.39
CA ASN A 212 -17.70 -1.39 -1.14
C ASN A 212 -16.22 -1.54 -1.45
N ILE A 213 -15.41 -0.56 -1.09
CA ILE A 213 -13.98 -0.49 -1.39
C ILE A 213 -13.17 -0.41 -0.11
N VAL A 214 -12.15 -1.26 0.01
CA VAL A 214 -11.08 -1.14 1.01
C VAL A 214 -9.84 -0.58 0.32
N LEU A 215 -9.50 0.68 0.61
CA LEU A 215 -8.37 1.38 -0.01
C LEU A 215 -7.11 1.20 0.84
N THR A 216 -6.07 0.62 0.26
CA THR A 216 -4.80 0.26 0.93
C THR A 216 -3.59 0.79 0.15
N GLY A 217 -2.40 0.56 0.71
CA GLY A 217 -1.13 0.93 0.08
C GLY A 217 -0.51 2.22 0.59
N GLY A 218 0.69 2.49 0.09
CA GLY A 218 1.47 3.64 0.53
C GLY A 218 0.86 4.98 0.14
N VAL A 219 0.21 5.05 -1.01
CA VAL A 219 -0.46 6.28 -1.49
C VAL A 219 -1.69 6.58 -0.65
N ALA A 220 -2.51 5.57 -0.35
CA ALA A 220 -3.67 5.71 0.53
C ALA A 220 -3.29 6.15 1.95
N ALA A 221 -2.17 5.65 2.46
CA ALA A 221 -1.68 5.99 3.79
C ALA A 221 -1.09 7.41 3.87
N ALA A 222 -0.49 7.88 2.77
CA ALA A 222 0.16 9.19 2.72
C ALA A 222 -0.81 10.32 2.35
N PHE A 223 -1.87 10.02 1.58
CA PHE A 223 -2.74 11.02 0.98
C PHE A 223 -4.23 10.65 1.15
N PRO A 224 -4.85 11.01 2.28
CA PRO A 224 -6.27 10.80 2.56
C PRO A 224 -7.22 11.33 1.46
N VAL A 225 -6.87 12.40 0.77
CA VAL A 225 -7.65 12.97 -0.34
C VAL A 225 -7.96 11.94 -1.43
N VAL A 226 -7.11 10.93 -1.61
CA VAL A 226 -7.31 9.86 -2.60
C VAL A 226 -8.59 9.07 -2.29
N ALA A 227 -8.88 8.81 -1.03
CA ALA A 227 -10.12 8.12 -0.63
C ALA A 227 -11.35 8.96 -0.97
N THR A 228 -11.31 10.27 -0.70
CA THR A 228 -12.38 11.21 -1.03
C THR A 228 -12.64 11.26 -2.54
N ILE A 229 -11.58 11.37 -3.34
CA ILE A 229 -11.68 11.40 -4.80
C ILE A 229 -12.21 10.08 -5.35
N LEU A 230 -11.73 8.94 -4.80
CA LEU A 230 -12.19 7.61 -5.20
C LEU A 230 -13.68 7.43 -4.92
N ALA A 231 -14.14 7.78 -3.72
CA ALA A 231 -15.55 7.74 -3.34
C ALA A 231 -16.40 8.62 -4.25
N ALA A 232 -15.99 9.86 -4.50
CA ALA A 232 -16.71 10.79 -5.38
C ALA A 232 -16.81 10.28 -6.83
N ARG A 233 -15.75 9.62 -7.32
CA ARG A 233 -15.69 9.12 -8.71
C ARG A 233 -16.50 7.85 -8.92
N THR A 234 -16.53 6.97 -7.92
CA THR A 234 -17.19 5.65 -8.04
C THR A 234 -18.61 5.63 -7.47
N GLY A 235 -18.92 6.53 -6.55
CA GLY A 235 -20.12 6.48 -5.74
C GLY A 235 -20.08 5.41 -4.63
N ALA A 236 -18.94 4.72 -4.48
CA ALA A 236 -18.76 3.65 -3.52
C ALA A 236 -18.46 4.16 -2.10
N GLU A 237 -18.76 3.32 -1.11
CA GLU A 237 -18.24 3.48 0.24
C GLU A 237 -16.76 3.07 0.25
N VAL A 238 -15.87 3.98 0.68
CA VAL A 238 -14.42 3.75 0.72
C VAL A 238 -13.95 3.70 2.16
N PHE A 239 -13.52 2.53 2.59
CA PHE A 239 -12.90 2.30 3.89
C PHE A 239 -11.37 2.27 3.76
N VAL A 240 -10.67 3.10 4.54
CA VAL A 240 -9.21 3.06 4.66
C VAL A 240 -8.87 2.43 6.01
N PRO A 241 -8.27 1.22 6.02
CA PRO A 241 -7.96 0.56 7.28
C PRO A 241 -6.85 1.29 8.05
N PRO A 242 -6.80 1.16 9.37
CA PRO A 242 -5.66 1.62 10.15
C PRO A 242 -4.36 1.09 9.55
N TYR A 243 -3.38 1.99 9.37
CA TYR A 243 -2.08 1.61 8.80
C TYR A 243 -2.15 0.95 7.42
N ALA A 244 -2.95 1.51 6.52
CA ALA A 244 -3.23 0.99 5.17
C ALA A 244 -1.97 0.53 4.39
N GLN A 245 -0.82 1.15 4.63
CA GLN A 245 0.46 0.76 4.02
C GLN A 245 0.96 -0.61 4.49
N PHE A 246 0.52 -1.08 5.66
CA PHE A 246 0.99 -2.34 6.26
C PHE A 246 0.06 -3.52 5.99
N THR A 247 -1.01 -3.35 5.21
CA THR A 247 -2.03 -4.38 4.97
C THR A 247 -1.42 -5.69 4.46
N GLY A 248 -0.47 -5.65 3.53
CA GLY A 248 0.23 -6.85 3.03
C GLY A 248 1.06 -7.53 4.11
N ALA A 249 1.80 -6.77 4.93
CA ALA A 249 2.59 -7.31 6.03
C ALA A 249 1.70 -7.87 7.16
N LEU A 250 0.57 -7.21 7.47
CA LEU A 250 -0.43 -7.71 8.40
C LEU A 250 -0.99 -9.06 7.94
N GLY A 251 -1.40 -9.15 6.67
CA GLY A 251 -1.90 -10.41 6.10
C GLY A 251 -0.85 -11.52 6.17
N ALA A 252 0.42 -11.21 5.90
CA ALA A 252 1.51 -12.18 6.06
C ALA A 252 1.70 -12.61 7.52
N ALA A 253 1.60 -11.70 8.49
CA ALA A 253 1.69 -12.02 9.91
C ALA A 253 0.50 -12.89 10.39
N LEU A 254 -0.70 -12.62 9.87
CA LEU A 254 -1.90 -13.46 10.11
C LEU A 254 -1.74 -14.86 9.50
N GLU A 255 -1.11 -14.98 8.33
CA GLU A 255 -0.75 -16.28 7.72
C GLU A 255 0.30 -17.04 8.57
N ALA A 256 1.21 -16.33 9.23
CA ALA A 256 2.21 -16.94 10.08
C ALA A 256 1.62 -17.61 11.33
N ARG A 257 0.44 -17.21 11.78
CA ARG A 257 -0.29 -17.81 12.91
C ARG A 257 -0.83 -19.22 12.61
N HIS A 258 -1.05 -19.53 11.35
CA HIS A 258 -1.55 -20.84 10.95
C HIS A 258 -0.38 -21.79 10.64
N PRO A 259 -0.40 -23.05 11.13
CA PRO A 259 0.59 -24.03 10.72
C PRO A 259 0.55 -24.17 9.18
N ALA A 260 1.69 -24.54 8.59
CA ALA A 260 1.72 -24.88 7.18
C ALA A 260 0.69 -26.00 6.94
N ALA A 261 -0.23 -25.81 5.98
CA ALA A 261 -1.00 -26.94 5.50
C ALA A 261 0.01 -27.97 4.94
N VAL A 262 0.02 -29.17 5.51
CA VAL A 262 0.87 -30.29 5.11
C VAL A 262 0.44 -30.78 3.74
#